data_8daae6e000298c6004aafaa5952ad151
#
_entry.id   8daae6e000298c6004aafaa5952ad151
#
_cell.length_a   1.000
_cell.length_b   1.000
_cell.length_c   1.000
_cell.angle_alpha   90.00
_cell.angle_beta   90.00
_cell.angle_gamma   90.00
#
_symmetry.space_group_name_H-M   'P 1'
#
loop_
_entity.id
_entity.type
_entity.pdbx_description
1 polymer ?
#
loop_
_entity_poly.entity_id
_entity_poly.type
_entity_poly.pdbx_seq_one_letter_code
_entity_poly.pdbx_strand_id
1 'polypeptide(L)'
;IKDIESITKSDLKEFTSYLSHRIIFCKKNKVASLNRDLEKISRKWSKTKFFKAKRKEQHNRFKSFDSTEFSLEPDLKESPGCLRDFQTGLWILEHCFEIRKLQDSVTAKIFTRKEIASINQSYAHMKALRFFLNLESSSNRISFENQLLLAKKSKLKASKKSSAVEKFMRTFFLHASKLSDFNEFVFQAYDDQLTLLKRPYTKNYYTFKDRIGIAESVDLIKKPELILDSLIQVGKLKRINGLDFKTI
;
A
#
# COMPACT_ATOMS: atom_id res chain seq x y z
N ILE A 1 3.69 19.28 22.93
CA ILE A 1 2.22 19.13 22.84
C ILE A 1 1.77 20.19 21.85
N LYS A 2 1.29 19.78 20.67
CA LYS A 2 0.69 20.70 19.70
C LYS A 2 -0.78 20.86 20.01
N ASP A 3 -1.25 22.08 20.04
CA ASP A 3 -2.66 22.40 20.17
C ASP A 3 -3.42 21.98 18.89
N ILE A 4 -4.64 21.48 19.02
CA ILE A 4 -5.51 21.11 17.90
C ILE A 4 -5.68 22.29 16.91
N GLU A 5 -5.72 23.53 17.40
CA GLU A 5 -5.81 24.72 16.57
C GLU A 5 -4.55 24.96 15.71
N SER A 6 -3.37 24.60 16.20
CA SER A 6 -2.10 24.73 15.45
C SER A 6 -2.00 23.74 14.28
N ILE A 7 -2.70 22.62 14.36
CA ILE A 7 -2.78 21.61 13.29
C ILE A 7 -3.57 22.13 12.07
N THR A 8 -4.22 23.25 12.20
CA THR A 8 -5.04 23.86 11.15
C THR A 8 -4.28 24.35 9.91
N LYS A 9 -2.97 24.56 10.03
CA LYS A 9 -2.04 24.88 8.94
C LYS A 9 -1.10 23.73 8.62
N SER A 10 -1.45 22.52 9.03
CA SER A 10 -0.58 21.35 9.05
C SER A 10 -0.09 20.97 7.67
N ASP A 11 1.18 20.61 7.61
CA ASP A 11 1.73 19.91 6.46
C ASP A 11 1.12 18.49 6.32
N LEU A 12 1.44 17.83 5.22
CA LEU A 12 0.93 16.49 4.94
C LEU A 12 1.29 15.47 6.04
N LYS A 13 2.47 15.59 6.66
CA LYS A 13 2.95 14.65 7.70
C LYS A 13 2.13 14.81 8.98
N GLU A 14 1.88 16.03 9.39
CA GLU A 14 1.03 16.32 10.54
C GLU A 14 -0.39 15.79 10.31
N PHE A 15 -0.95 16.06 9.14
CA PHE A 15 -2.28 15.59 8.78
C PHE A 15 -2.38 14.06 8.80
N THR A 16 -1.41 13.32 8.24
CA THR A 16 -1.42 11.85 8.28
C THR A 16 -1.25 11.27 9.67
N SER A 17 -0.43 11.90 10.52
CA SER A 17 -0.31 11.52 11.94
C SER A 17 -1.64 11.63 12.68
N TYR A 18 -2.44 12.55 12.25
CA TYR A 18 -3.76 12.84 12.76
C TYR A 18 -4.80 11.79 12.33
N LEU A 19 -4.79 11.35 11.09
CA LEU A 19 -5.66 10.25 10.63
C LEU A 19 -5.42 8.95 11.45
N SER A 20 -4.17 8.71 11.86
CA SER A 20 -3.81 7.54 12.66
C SER A 20 -3.87 7.78 14.18
N HIS A 21 -4.59 8.80 14.66
CA HIS A 21 -4.65 9.11 16.08
C HIS A 21 -5.32 8.01 16.90
N ARG A 22 -4.91 7.92 18.16
CA ARG A 22 -5.54 7.05 19.16
C ARG A 22 -5.75 7.85 20.45
N ILE A 23 -6.99 7.93 20.89
CA ILE A 23 -7.31 8.54 22.17
C ILE A 23 -6.83 7.59 23.27
N ILE A 24 -5.80 7.96 24.02
CA ILE A 24 -5.27 7.20 25.13
C ILE A 24 -6.06 7.51 26.41
N PHE A 25 -6.35 8.80 26.61
CA PHE A 25 -7.12 9.29 27.76
C PHE A 25 -7.93 10.53 27.35
N CYS A 26 -9.18 10.55 27.75
CA CYS A 26 -10.05 11.73 27.59
C CYS A 26 -11.17 11.69 28.64
N LYS A 27 -11.51 12.83 29.20
CA LYS A 27 -12.72 12.95 30.06
C LYS A 27 -13.96 12.67 29.20
N LYS A 28 -14.90 11.86 29.71
CA LYS A 28 -16.11 11.43 28.97
C LYS A 28 -16.87 12.61 28.33
N ASN A 29 -17.01 13.72 29.06
CA ASN A 29 -17.72 14.93 28.57
C ASN A 29 -16.95 15.69 27.48
N LYS A 30 -15.68 15.42 27.24
CA LYS A 30 -14.85 16.05 26.19
C LYS A 30 -14.70 15.21 24.91
N VAL A 31 -15.12 13.95 24.93
CA VAL A 31 -14.97 13.06 23.75
C VAL A 31 -15.74 13.59 22.55
N ALA A 32 -16.98 14.06 22.75
CA ALA A 32 -17.80 14.58 21.65
C ALA A 32 -17.23 15.88 21.04
N SER A 33 -16.65 16.77 21.85
CA SER A 33 -16.00 17.98 21.34
C SER A 33 -14.72 17.64 20.58
N LEU A 34 -13.91 16.71 21.11
CA LEU A 34 -12.70 16.23 20.47
C LEU A 34 -13.02 15.63 19.09
N ASN A 35 -14.00 14.74 19.00
CA ASN A 35 -14.40 14.14 17.73
C ASN A 35 -14.84 15.20 16.70
N ARG A 36 -15.59 16.22 17.12
CA ARG A 36 -15.97 17.34 16.23
C ARG A 36 -14.76 18.12 15.71
N ASP A 37 -13.76 18.36 16.57
CA ASP A 37 -12.55 19.06 16.16
C ASP A 37 -11.71 18.18 15.22
N LEU A 38 -11.67 16.86 15.47
CA LEU A 38 -11.07 15.87 14.59
C LEU A 38 -11.74 15.87 13.19
N GLU A 39 -13.04 15.93 13.12
CA GLU A 39 -13.78 16.05 11.86
C GLU A 39 -13.50 17.35 11.11
N LYS A 40 -13.44 18.47 11.81
CA LYS A 40 -13.08 19.78 11.20
C LYS A 40 -11.71 19.70 10.52
N ILE A 41 -10.75 19.03 11.16
CA ILE A 41 -9.39 18.89 10.61
C ILE A 41 -9.42 17.97 9.38
N SER A 42 -10.16 16.87 9.42
CA SER A 42 -10.24 15.95 8.27
C SER A 42 -10.77 16.66 7.02
N ARG A 43 -11.63 17.68 7.17
CA ARG A 43 -12.18 18.47 6.06
C ARG A 43 -11.22 19.48 5.44
N LYS A 44 -10.05 19.75 6.06
CA LYS A 44 -9.11 20.77 5.56
C LYS A 44 -8.33 20.37 4.34
N TRP A 45 -8.14 19.07 4.17
CA TRP A 45 -7.58 18.52 2.96
C TRP A 45 -8.70 17.95 2.08
N SER A 46 -8.91 18.49 0.88
CA SER A 46 -9.80 17.83 -0.07
C SER A 46 -9.22 16.47 -0.45
N LYS A 47 -10.08 15.49 -0.68
CA LYS A 47 -9.71 14.10 -1.04
C LYS A 47 -8.70 14.08 -2.18
N THR A 48 -8.96 14.82 -3.26
CA THR A 48 -8.08 14.90 -4.43
C THR A 48 -6.72 15.55 -4.11
N LYS A 49 -6.70 16.62 -3.30
CA LYS A 49 -5.44 17.28 -2.91
C LYS A 49 -4.59 16.36 -2.05
N PHE A 50 -5.20 15.69 -1.08
CA PHE A 50 -4.54 14.71 -0.21
C PHE A 50 -3.95 13.54 -1.03
N PHE A 51 -4.77 12.95 -1.90
CA PHE A 51 -4.35 11.86 -2.77
C PHE A 51 -3.14 12.23 -3.64
N LYS A 52 -3.19 13.36 -4.34
CA LYS A 52 -2.06 13.83 -5.16
C LYS A 52 -0.80 14.08 -4.33
N ALA A 53 -0.95 14.65 -3.12
CA ALA A 53 0.17 14.90 -2.22
C ALA A 53 0.80 13.59 -1.71
N LYS A 54 -0.02 12.58 -1.35
CA LYS A 54 0.45 11.26 -0.92
C LYS A 54 1.14 10.50 -2.06
N ARG A 55 0.62 10.58 -3.27
CA ARG A 55 1.27 9.98 -4.45
C ARG A 55 2.64 10.61 -4.71
N LYS A 56 2.74 11.94 -4.62
CA LYS A 56 4.02 12.66 -4.78
C LYS A 56 5.02 12.28 -3.67
N GLU A 57 4.56 12.20 -2.42
CA GLU A 57 5.40 11.78 -1.28
C GLU A 57 5.93 10.36 -1.49
N GLN A 58 5.07 9.41 -1.87
CA GLN A 58 5.47 8.04 -2.15
C GLN A 58 6.47 7.95 -3.31
N HIS A 59 6.22 8.64 -4.41
CA HIS A 59 7.15 8.67 -5.54
C HIS A 59 8.54 9.19 -5.13
N ASN A 60 8.59 10.28 -4.36
CA ASN A 60 9.86 10.84 -3.87
C ASN A 60 10.58 9.86 -2.92
N ARG A 61 9.83 9.16 -2.06
CA ARG A 61 10.36 8.14 -1.17
C ARG A 61 10.93 6.96 -1.95
N PHE A 62 10.22 6.45 -2.93
CA PHE A 62 10.69 5.32 -3.75
C PHE A 62 12.00 5.63 -4.48
N LYS A 63 12.18 6.85 -4.97
CA LYS A 63 13.45 7.27 -5.57
C LYS A 63 14.64 7.15 -4.63
N SER A 64 14.43 7.28 -3.32
CA SER A 64 15.47 7.12 -2.30
C SER A 64 15.78 5.66 -1.95
N PHE A 65 15.01 4.71 -2.49
CA PHE A 65 15.10 3.27 -2.20
C PHE A 65 15.11 2.43 -3.49
N ASP A 66 15.85 2.88 -4.51
CA ASP A 66 16.03 2.22 -5.81
C ASP A 66 14.71 1.89 -6.55
N SER A 67 13.60 2.46 -6.10
CA SER A 67 12.25 2.26 -6.66
C SER A 67 11.81 0.79 -6.78
N THR A 68 12.36 -0.10 -5.95
CA THR A 68 12.05 -1.53 -5.95
C THR A 68 11.84 -2.09 -4.55
N GLU A 69 10.89 -3.03 -4.41
CA GLU A 69 10.71 -3.85 -3.22
C GLU A 69 11.77 -4.95 -3.06
N PHE A 70 12.61 -5.17 -4.08
CA PHE A 70 13.63 -6.21 -4.10
C PHE A 70 15.04 -5.71 -3.75
N SER A 71 15.14 -4.58 -3.02
CA SER A 71 16.43 -4.11 -2.51
C SER A 71 17.12 -5.18 -1.65
N LEU A 72 18.44 -5.30 -1.79
CA LEU A 72 19.23 -6.29 -1.04
C LEU A 72 19.22 -6.05 0.47
N GLU A 73 19.15 -4.80 0.90
CA GLU A 73 19.09 -4.40 2.30
C GLU A 73 17.91 -3.45 2.53
N PRO A 74 16.65 -3.96 2.48
CA PRO A 74 15.47 -3.12 2.57
C PRO A 74 15.28 -2.49 3.96
N ASP A 75 14.68 -1.31 3.99
CA ASP A 75 14.17 -0.69 5.21
C ASP A 75 12.72 -1.14 5.45
N LEU A 76 12.47 -1.80 6.59
CA LEU A 76 11.15 -2.34 6.98
C LEU A 76 10.04 -1.30 7.06
N LYS A 77 10.40 -0.03 7.16
CA LYS A 77 9.44 1.06 7.27
C LYS A 77 9.26 1.79 5.95
N GLU A 78 10.35 2.18 5.30
CA GLU A 78 10.31 3.16 4.22
C GLU A 78 10.48 2.54 2.81
N SER A 79 11.09 1.34 2.67
CA SER A 79 11.24 0.70 1.35
C SER A 79 9.88 0.36 0.72
N PRO A 80 9.80 0.29 -0.63
CA PRO A 80 8.61 -0.18 -1.32
C PRO A 80 8.12 -1.52 -0.78
N GLY A 81 6.80 -1.70 -0.67
CA GLY A 81 6.20 -2.90 -0.11
C GLY A 81 6.32 -3.07 1.41
N CYS A 82 6.87 -2.09 2.12
CA CYS A 82 7.04 -2.14 3.56
C CYS A 82 5.95 -1.38 4.34
N LEU A 83 6.15 -1.19 5.64
CA LEU A 83 5.11 -0.69 6.56
C LEU A 83 4.53 0.67 6.16
N ARG A 84 5.32 1.55 5.53
CA ARG A 84 4.85 2.86 5.09
C ARG A 84 3.84 2.76 3.95
N ASP A 85 4.01 1.80 3.05
CA ASP A 85 3.07 1.59 1.96
C ASP A 85 1.72 1.12 2.47
N PHE A 86 1.72 0.16 3.40
CA PHE A 86 0.50 -0.27 4.05
C PHE A 86 -0.21 0.91 4.77
N GLN A 87 0.53 1.71 5.54
CA GLN A 87 -0.02 2.89 6.20
C GLN A 87 -0.58 3.90 5.20
N THR A 88 0.12 4.13 4.09
CA THR A 88 -0.32 5.05 3.04
C THR A 88 -1.64 4.57 2.41
N GLY A 89 -1.76 3.27 2.11
CA GLY A 89 -3.01 2.68 1.63
C GLY A 89 -4.16 2.88 2.62
N LEU A 90 -3.93 2.64 3.92
CA LEU A 90 -4.94 2.88 4.95
C LEU A 90 -5.37 4.35 5.03
N TRP A 91 -4.45 5.31 4.96
CA TRP A 91 -4.78 6.73 4.97
C TRP A 91 -5.61 7.16 3.75
N ILE A 92 -5.34 6.57 2.58
CA ILE A 92 -6.15 6.81 1.39
C ILE A 92 -7.53 6.20 1.55
N LEU A 93 -7.64 4.95 2.04
CA LEU A 93 -8.93 4.32 2.33
C LEU A 93 -9.74 5.16 3.32
N GLU A 94 -9.13 5.63 4.41
CA GLU A 94 -9.81 6.43 5.42
C GLU A 94 -10.24 7.80 4.90
N HIS A 95 -9.33 8.56 4.31
CA HIS A 95 -9.63 9.95 3.94
C HIS A 95 -10.36 10.09 2.61
N CYS A 96 -10.00 9.27 1.61
CA CYS A 96 -10.55 9.40 0.26
C CYS A 96 -11.84 8.56 0.08
N PHE A 97 -11.88 7.34 0.65
CA PHE A 97 -13.02 6.43 0.55
C PHE A 97 -13.93 6.45 1.79
N GLU A 98 -13.52 7.12 2.89
CA GLU A 98 -14.22 7.13 4.19
C GLU A 98 -14.30 5.75 4.86
N ILE A 99 -13.36 4.87 4.54
CA ILE A 99 -13.24 3.52 5.07
C ILE A 99 -12.22 3.51 6.21
N ARG A 100 -12.69 3.47 7.45
CA ARG A 100 -11.82 3.49 8.65
C ARG A 100 -11.23 2.13 9.01
N LYS A 101 -11.94 1.05 8.74
CA LYS A 101 -11.47 -0.31 9.00
C LYS A 101 -11.27 -1.04 7.69
N LEU A 102 -10.13 -1.70 7.53
CA LEU A 102 -9.82 -2.43 6.31
C LEU A 102 -10.92 -3.46 5.95
N GLN A 103 -11.59 -4.04 6.95
CA GLN A 103 -12.69 -4.99 6.76
C GLN A 103 -13.90 -4.36 6.04
N ASP A 104 -14.14 -3.07 6.24
CA ASP A 104 -15.28 -2.37 5.62
C ASP A 104 -15.08 -2.21 4.10
N SER A 105 -13.84 -2.36 3.62
CA SER A 105 -13.53 -2.36 2.18
C SER A 105 -14.13 -3.56 1.42
N VAL A 106 -14.51 -4.63 2.13
CA VAL A 106 -15.28 -5.76 1.54
C VAL A 106 -16.67 -5.30 1.12
N THR A 107 -17.36 -4.59 2.02
CA THR A 107 -18.69 -4.05 1.73
C THR A 107 -18.64 -3.03 0.60
N ALA A 108 -17.57 -2.24 0.54
CA ALA A 108 -17.30 -1.30 -0.55
C ALA A 108 -16.84 -1.98 -1.86
N LYS A 109 -16.72 -3.33 -1.89
CA LYS A 109 -16.26 -4.12 -3.04
C LYS A 109 -14.88 -3.72 -3.57
N ILE A 110 -14.02 -3.18 -2.70
CA ILE A 110 -12.63 -2.84 -3.04
C ILE A 110 -11.75 -4.08 -2.91
N PHE A 111 -11.91 -4.84 -1.82
CA PHE A 111 -11.18 -6.08 -1.55
C PHE A 111 -12.12 -7.22 -1.19
N THR A 112 -11.69 -8.45 -1.44
CA THR A 112 -12.33 -9.65 -0.92
C THR A 112 -11.87 -9.95 0.52
N ARG A 113 -12.62 -10.77 1.26
CA ARG A 113 -12.21 -11.23 2.59
C ARG A 113 -10.87 -11.98 2.58
N LYS A 114 -10.61 -12.75 1.52
CA LYS A 114 -9.37 -13.52 1.34
C LYS A 114 -8.16 -12.60 1.16
N GLU A 115 -8.29 -11.56 0.34
CA GLU A 115 -7.24 -10.57 0.15
C GLU A 115 -6.94 -9.83 1.44
N ILE A 116 -7.96 -9.38 2.19
CA ILE A 116 -7.77 -8.72 3.48
C ILE A 116 -7.04 -9.62 4.48
N ALA A 117 -7.38 -10.91 4.54
CA ALA A 117 -6.67 -11.86 5.40
C ALA A 117 -5.19 -11.96 5.02
N SER A 118 -4.88 -12.05 3.72
CA SER A 118 -3.50 -12.10 3.20
C SER A 118 -2.73 -10.80 3.47
N ILE A 119 -3.35 -9.64 3.28
CA ILE A 119 -2.78 -8.32 3.57
C ILE A 119 -2.47 -8.18 5.06
N ASN A 120 -3.42 -8.55 5.94
CA ASN A 120 -3.23 -8.50 7.39
C ASN A 120 -2.10 -9.44 7.86
N GLN A 121 -2.01 -10.64 7.28
CA GLN A 121 -0.92 -11.57 7.56
C GLN A 121 0.44 -10.96 7.19
N SER A 122 0.53 -10.35 6.00
CA SER A 122 1.76 -9.70 5.53
C SER A 122 2.14 -8.51 6.42
N TYR A 123 1.18 -7.68 6.79
CA TYR A 123 1.40 -6.57 7.71
C TYR A 123 1.84 -7.06 9.11
N ALA A 124 1.22 -8.10 9.64
CA ALA A 124 1.61 -8.68 10.92
C ALA A 124 3.05 -9.23 10.88
N HIS A 125 3.43 -9.89 9.78
CA HIS A 125 4.80 -10.37 9.55
C HIS A 125 5.80 -9.21 9.57
N MET A 126 5.58 -8.16 8.79
CA MET A 126 6.45 -6.99 8.76
C MET A 126 6.58 -6.29 10.11
N LYS A 127 5.49 -6.19 10.87
CA LYS A 127 5.53 -5.65 12.26
C LYS A 127 6.36 -6.52 13.19
N ALA A 128 6.22 -7.84 13.11
CA ALA A 128 7.00 -8.75 13.94
C ALA A 128 8.50 -8.64 13.63
N LEU A 129 8.88 -8.60 12.35
CA LEU A 129 10.27 -8.39 11.94
C LEU A 129 10.81 -7.06 12.50
N ARG A 130 10.05 -5.99 12.37
CA ARG A 130 10.45 -4.67 12.89
C ARG A 130 10.60 -4.68 14.40
N PHE A 131 9.70 -5.34 15.12
CA PHE A 131 9.80 -5.47 16.57
C PHE A 131 11.09 -6.17 16.99
N PHE A 132 11.41 -7.33 16.39
CA PHE A 132 12.63 -8.05 16.68
C PHE A 132 13.88 -7.26 16.30
N LEU A 133 13.86 -6.59 15.16
CA LEU A 133 15.00 -5.80 14.70
C LEU A 133 15.29 -4.61 15.64
N ASN A 134 14.23 -3.93 16.10
CA ASN A 134 14.38 -2.81 17.04
C ASN A 134 14.88 -3.24 18.42
N LEU A 135 14.61 -4.47 18.85
CA LEU A 135 15.16 -5.01 20.10
C LEU A 135 16.70 -5.25 20.01
N GLU A 136 17.18 -5.59 18.82
CA GLU A 136 18.58 -6.00 18.62
C GLU A 136 19.48 -4.85 18.13
N SER A 137 18.98 -3.96 17.28
CA SER A 137 19.85 -3.00 16.56
C SER A 137 19.33 -1.56 16.51
N SER A 138 18.17 -1.25 17.06
CA SER A 138 17.50 0.08 16.95
C SER A 138 17.39 0.60 15.51
N SER A 139 17.53 -0.27 14.50
CA SER A 139 17.49 0.03 13.07
C SER A 139 16.21 -0.52 12.44
N ASN A 140 15.78 0.06 11.33
CA ASN A 140 14.72 -0.54 10.49
C ASN A 140 15.31 -1.24 9.25
N ARG A 141 16.63 -1.16 9.02
CA ARG A 141 17.29 -1.72 7.84
C ARG A 141 17.62 -3.20 8.05
N ILE A 142 17.19 -4.04 7.13
CA ILE A 142 17.55 -5.46 7.07
C ILE A 142 18.92 -5.58 6.36
N SER A 143 20.01 -5.15 7.04
CA SER A 143 21.36 -5.34 6.56
C SER A 143 21.71 -6.84 6.44
N PHE A 144 22.78 -7.20 5.73
CA PHE A 144 23.20 -8.60 5.62
C PHE A 144 23.40 -9.28 6.98
N GLU A 145 23.90 -8.54 7.98
CA GLU A 145 24.03 -9.03 9.35
C GLU A 145 22.68 -9.30 10.00
N ASN A 146 21.74 -8.36 9.82
CA ASN A 146 20.38 -8.49 10.33
C ASN A 146 19.59 -9.62 9.64
N GLN A 147 19.88 -9.90 8.37
CA GLN A 147 19.30 -11.05 7.65
C GLN A 147 19.68 -12.38 8.31
N LEU A 148 20.96 -12.54 8.68
CA LEU A 148 21.45 -13.72 9.40
C LEU A 148 20.79 -13.85 10.77
N LEU A 149 20.69 -12.74 11.52
CA LEU A 149 20.03 -12.70 12.82
C LEU A 149 18.55 -13.10 12.72
N LEU A 150 17.82 -12.48 11.82
CA LEU A 150 16.38 -12.73 11.62
C LEU A 150 16.11 -14.14 11.10
N ALA A 151 16.95 -14.69 10.23
CA ALA A 151 16.85 -16.06 9.76
C ALA A 151 17.02 -17.08 10.91
N LYS A 152 17.99 -16.85 11.82
CA LYS A 152 18.17 -17.64 13.05
C LYS A 152 16.95 -17.55 13.98
N LYS A 153 16.49 -16.33 14.25
CA LYS A 153 15.30 -16.08 15.10
C LYS A 153 14.02 -16.74 14.53
N SER A 154 13.90 -16.78 13.21
CA SER A 154 12.79 -17.46 12.51
C SER A 154 12.95 -18.99 12.49
N LYS A 155 13.97 -19.54 13.14
CA LYS A 155 14.27 -20.99 13.19
C LYS A 155 14.38 -21.66 11.81
N LEU A 156 14.74 -20.89 10.80
CA LEU A 156 14.90 -21.39 9.43
C LEU A 156 16.21 -22.19 9.33
N LYS A 157 16.11 -23.39 8.75
CA LYS A 157 17.27 -24.26 8.51
C LYS A 157 17.65 -24.23 7.03
N ALA A 158 18.96 -24.23 6.76
CA ALA A 158 19.47 -24.42 5.40
C ALA A 158 19.02 -25.78 4.83
N SER A 159 18.90 -25.89 3.53
CA SER A 159 18.66 -27.13 2.79
C SER A 159 19.71 -27.29 1.70
N LYS A 160 19.73 -28.44 1.01
CA LYS A 160 20.65 -28.66 -0.14
C LYS A 160 20.51 -27.61 -1.26
N LYS A 161 19.34 -26.95 -1.35
CA LYS A 161 19.00 -26.02 -2.45
C LYS A 161 18.99 -24.54 -2.04
N SER A 162 18.95 -24.22 -0.74
CA SER A 162 18.88 -22.82 -0.28
C SER A 162 19.35 -22.64 1.15
N SER A 163 20.01 -21.54 1.41
CA SER A 163 20.42 -21.10 2.76
C SER A 163 19.24 -20.66 3.62
N ALA A 164 19.45 -20.55 4.93
CA ALA A 164 18.44 -20.01 5.83
C ALA A 164 18.10 -18.54 5.50
N VAL A 165 19.10 -17.76 5.10
CA VAL A 165 18.95 -16.35 4.71
C VAL A 165 18.11 -16.22 3.43
N GLU A 166 18.39 -17.03 2.41
CA GLU A 166 17.59 -17.03 1.18
C GLU A 166 16.11 -17.35 1.45
N LYS A 167 15.85 -18.36 2.30
CA LYS A 167 14.48 -18.68 2.70
C LYS A 167 13.79 -17.53 3.44
N PHE A 168 14.53 -16.86 4.33
CA PHE A 168 14.06 -15.69 5.05
C PHE A 168 13.75 -14.56 4.08
N MET A 169 14.67 -14.17 3.22
CA MET A 169 14.49 -13.09 2.26
C MET A 169 13.38 -13.39 1.24
N ARG A 170 13.27 -14.63 0.78
CA ARG A 170 12.14 -15.05 -0.07
C ARG A 170 10.80 -14.82 0.63
N THR A 171 10.67 -15.20 1.89
CA THR A 171 9.45 -14.96 2.67
C THR A 171 9.19 -13.47 2.85
N PHE A 172 10.23 -12.70 3.17
CA PHE A 172 10.15 -11.25 3.26
C PHE A 172 9.61 -10.62 1.97
N PHE A 173 10.21 -10.94 0.82
CA PHE A 173 9.79 -10.40 -0.47
C PHE A 173 8.36 -10.79 -0.87
N LEU A 174 7.92 -12.01 -0.54
CA LEU A 174 6.52 -12.41 -0.75
C LEU A 174 5.53 -11.52 0.03
N HIS A 175 5.88 -11.14 1.26
CA HIS A 175 5.05 -10.25 2.06
C HIS A 175 5.18 -8.79 1.60
N ALA A 176 6.37 -8.34 1.19
CA ALA A 176 6.60 -7.01 0.66
C ALA A 176 5.81 -6.80 -0.64
N SER A 177 5.85 -7.74 -1.58
CA SER A 177 5.08 -7.68 -2.82
C SER A 177 3.57 -7.54 -2.53
N LYS A 178 3.02 -8.32 -1.60
CA LYS A 178 1.59 -8.21 -1.25
C LYS A 178 1.19 -6.85 -0.67
N LEU A 179 2.06 -6.22 0.11
CA LEU A 179 1.79 -4.87 0.63
C LEU A 179 1.99 -3.79 -0.43
N SER A 180 2.92 -3.99 -1.38
CA SER A 180 3.09 -3.16 -2.56
C SER A 180 1.84 -3.21 -3.44
N ASP A 181 1.35 -4.41 -3.75
CA ASP A 181 0.13 -4.64 -4.54
C ASP A 181 -1.09 -4.00 -3.88
N PHE A 182 -1.25 -4.19 -2.56
CA PHE A 182 -2.30 -3.53 -1.79
C PHE A 182 -2.26 -2.00 -1.95
N ASN A 183 -1.09 -1.42 -1.79
CA ASN A 183 -0.91 0.02 -1.88
C ASN A 183 -1.24 0.54 -3.28
N GLU A 184 -0.67 -0.08 -4.32
CA GLU A 184 -0.92 0.32 -5.71
C GLU A 184 -2.39 0.14 -6.09
N PHE A 185 -3.04 -0.95 -5.65
CA PHE A 185 -4.46 -1.17 -5.89
C PHE A 185 -5.33 -0.06 -5.27
N VAL A 186 -5.03 0.36 -4.03
CA VAL A 186 -5.78 1.46 -3.38
C VAL A 186 -5.59 2.77 -4.14
N PHE A 187 -4.37 3.07 -4.60
CA PHE A 187 -4.11 4.24 -5.42
C PHE A 187 -4.89 4.19 -6.73
N GLN A 188 -4.87 3.05 -7.40
CA GLN A 188 -5.57 2.86 -8.66
C GLN A 188 -7.09 2.96 -8.50
N ALA A 189 -7.65 2.33 -7.46
CA ALA A 189 -9.09 2.37 -7.19
C ALA A 189 -9.59 3.81 -6.99
N TYR A 190 -8.80 4.68 -6.33
CA TYR A 190 -9.18 6.08 -6.19
C TYR A 190 -8.99 6.89 -7.48
N ASP A 191 -7.94 6.62 -8.23
CA ASP A 191 -7.76 7.21 -9.57
C ASP A 191 -8.95 6.87 -10.50
N ASP A 192 -9.49 5.66 -10.41
CA ASP A 192 -10.64 5.22 -11.18
C ASP A 192 -11.91 5.99 -10.79
N GLN A 193 -12.09 6.30 -9.51
CA GLN A 193 -13.18 7.17 -9.05
C GLN A 193 -13.06 8.61 -9.56
N LEU A 194 -11.86 9.14 -9.66
CA LEU A 194 -11.61 10.50 -10.16
C LEU A 194 -11.80 10.62 -11.68
N THR A 195 -11.79 9.51 -12.39
CA THR A 195 -11.75 9.51 -13.86
C THR A 195 -12.89 8.63 -14.38
N LEU A 196 -13.94 9.25 -14.85
CA LEU A 196 -15.18 8.59 -15.31
C LEU A 196 -15.09 7.92 -16.69
N LEU A 197 -13.94 7.84 -17.35
CA LEU A 197 -13.88 7.47 -18.77
C LEU A 197 -12.86 6.35 -19.07
N LYS A 198 -13.31 5.10 -18.96
CA LYS A 198 -12.72 3.99 -19.70
C LYS A 198 -13.05 4.19 -21.19
N ARG A 199 -12.05 4.19 -22.07
CA ARG A 199 -12.23 4.29 -23.52
C ARG A 199 -12.08 2.92 -24.16
N PRO A 200 -13.09 2.39 -24.84
CA PRO A 200 -12.92 1.17 -25.62
C PRO A 200 -11.74 1.31 -26.59
N TYR A 201 -10.84 0.34 -26.61
CA TYR A 201 -9.71 0.31 -27.54
C TYR A 201 -9.93 -0.75 -28.62
N THR A 202 -10.32 -1.95 -28.21
CA THR A 202 -10.76 -3.03 -29.11
C THR A 202 -11.94 -3.76 -28.46
N LYS A 203 -12.43 -4.81 -29.11
CA LYS A 203 -13.49 -5.67 -28.56
C LYS A 203 -13.10 -6.29 -27.19
N ASN A 204 -11.80 -6.56 -26.99
CA ASN A 204 -11.29 -7.25 -25.80
C ASN A 204 -10.60 -6.30 -24.81
N TYR A 205 -10.28 -5.08 -25.21
CA TYR A 205 -9.46 -4.16 -24.42
C TYR A 205 -10.09 -2.78 -24.31
N TYR A 206 -9.86 -2.13 -23.17
CA TYR A 206 -10.10 -0.70 -22.99
C TYR A 206 -8.80 0.01 -22.58
N THR A 207 -8.72 1.30 -22.84
CA THR A 207 -7.66 2.16 -22.32
C THR A 207 -8.23 3.08 -21.23
N PHE A 208 -7.42 3.32 -20.22
CA PHE A 208 -7.75 4.18 -19.11
C PHE A 208 -6.51 4.97 -18.70
N LYS A 209 -6.47 6.27 -19.02
CA LYS A 209 -5.28 7.10 -18.89
C LYS A 209 -4.10 6.51 -19.69
N ASP A 210 -3.06 6.12 -18.97
CA ASP A 210 -1.82 5.49 -19.48
C ASP A 210 -1.79 3.97 -19.24
N ARG A 211 -2.95 3.35 -19.01
CA ARG A 211 -3.09 1.90 -18.76
C ARG A 211 -4.03 1.27 -19.78
N ILE A 212 -3.83 -0.02 -19.99
CA ILE A 212 -4.73 -0.87 -20.77
C ILE A 212 -5.30 -1.96 -19.88
N GLY A 213 -6.57 -2.26 -20.04
CA GLY A 213 -7.26 -3.32 -19.31
C GLY A 213 -8.07 -4.20 -20.25
N ILE A 214 -8.38 -5.41 -19.79
CA ILE A 214 -9.25 -6.35 -20.49
C ILE A 214 -10.70 -5.96 -20.19
N ALA A 215 -11.54 -5.94 -21.23
CA ALA A 215 -12.95 -5.56 -21.11
C ALA A 215 -13.70 -6.51 -20.18
N GLU A 216 -14.59 -5.97 -19.33
CA GLU A 216 -15.39 -6.77 -18.37
C GLU A 216 -16.29 -7.83 -19.03
N SER A 217 -16.55 -7.70 -20.32
CA SER A 217 -17.29 -8.69 -21.12
C SER A 217 -16.48 -9.93 -21.49
N VAL A 218 -15.18 -9.95 -21.19
CA VAL A 218 -14.28 -11.05 -21.54
C VAL A 218 -14.19 -12.05 -20.40
N ASP A 219 -14.45 -13.31 -20.68
CA ASP A 219 -14.25 -14.41 -19.75
C ASP A 219 -12.78 -14.88 -19.83
N LEU A 220 -11.96 -14.44 -18.87
CA LEU A 220 -10.53 -14.77 -18.81
C LEU A 220 -10.25 -16.25 -18.52
N ILE A 221 -11.20 -16.98 -17.94
CA ILE A 221 -11.06 -18.43 -17.75
C ILE A 221 -11.05 -19.14 -19.11
N LYS A 222 -11.86 -18.64 -20.05
CA LYS A 222 -11.93 -19.17 -21.41
C LYS A 222 -10.86 -18.63 -22.36
N LYS A 223 -10.26 -17.48 -22.03
CA LYS A 223 -9.27 -16.79 -22.87
C LYS A 223 -8.08 -16.29 -22.08
N PRO A 224 -7.34 -17.17 -21.37
CA PRO A 224 -6.22 -16.78 -20.53
C PRO A 224 -5.07 -16.12 -21.32
N GLU A 225 -4.94 -16.40 -22.61
CA GLU A 225 -3.94 -15.79 -23.50
C GLU A 225 -4.04 -14.28 -23.60
N LEU A 226 -5.22 -13.69 -23.34
CA LEU A 226 -5.41 -12.24 -23.37
C LEU A 226 -4.63 -11.51 -22.27
N ILE A 227 -4.25 -12.21 -21.20
CA ILE A 227 -3.38 -11.63 -20.17
C ILE A 227 -1.99 -11.35 -20.77
N LEU A 228 -1.41 -12.33 -21.48
CA LEU A 228 -0.11 -12.15 -22.14
C LEU A 228 -0.20 -11.15 -23.30
N ASP A 229 -1.29 -11.21 -24.08
CA ASP A 229 -1.49 -10.24 -25.18
C ASP A 229 -1.63 -8.81 -24.62
N SER A 230 -2.24 -8.60 -23.45
CA SER A 230 -2.33 -7.28 -22.83
C SER A 230 -0.95 -6.66 -22.55
N LEU A 231 0.03 -7.48 -22.14
CA LEU A 231 1.43 -7.03 -21.96
C LEU A 231 2.06 -6.62 -23.30
N ILE A 232 1.78 -7.38 -24.37
CA ILE A 232 2.23 -7.03 -25.73
C ILE A 232 1.60 -5.70 -26.19
N GLN A 233 0.33 -5.47 -25.86
CA GLN A 233 -0.34 -4.20 -26.17
C GLN A 233 0.28 -3.01 -25.41
N VAL A 234 0.70 -3.18 -24.17
CA VAL A 234 1.46 -2.16 -23.43
C VAL A 234 2.73 -1.77 -24.21
N GLY A 235 3.48 -2.76 -24.70
CA GLY A 235 4.71 -2.49 -25.47
C GLY A 235 4.46 -1.81 -26.82
N LYS A 236 3.29 -2.01 -27.46
CA LYS A 236 2.93 -1.41 -28.75
C LYS A 236 2.42 0.02 -28.63
N LEU A 237 1.81 0.39 -27.53
CA LEU A 237 1.14 1.67 -27.34
C LEU A 237 2.05 2.68 -26.63
N LYS A 238 2.65 3.61 -27.35
CA LYS A 238 3.60 4.62 -26.81
C LYS A 238 3.11 5.43 -25.61
N ARG A 239 1.78 5.50 -25.37
CA ARG A 239 1.17 6.27 -24.27
C ARG A 239 0.69 5.39 -23.11
N ILE A 240 0.87 4.08 -23.21
CA ILE A 240 0.44 3.11 -22.22
C ILE A 240 1.67 2.65 -21.44
N ASN A 241 1.64 2.83 -20.13
CA ASN A 241 2.78 2.53 -19.24
C ASN A 241 2.53 1.29 -18.35
N GLY A 242 1.36 0.67 -18.44
CA GLY A 242 1.06 -0.51 -17.63
C GLY A 242 -0.33 -1.08 -17.85
N LEU A 243 -0.62 -2.14 -17.09
CA LEU A 243 -1.93 -2.78 -17.04
C LEU A 243 -2.84 -2.11 -16.01
N ASP A 244 -4.15 -2.12 -16.29
CA ASP A 244 -5.15 -1.81 -15.27
C ASP A 244 -5.23 -2.99 -14.28
N PHE A 245 -5.20 -2.70 -12.98
CA PHE A 245 -5.19 -3.71 -11.92
C PHE A 245 -6.40 -4.66 -11.94
N LYS A 246 -7.53 -4.24 -12.50
CA LYS A 246 -8.70 -5.09 -12.70
C LYS A 246 -8.52 -6.18 -13.76
N THR A 247 -7.40 -6.13 -14.48
CA THR A 247 -7.05 -7.09 -15.54
C THR A 247 -6.25 -8.28 -15.00
N ILE A 248 -5.63 -8.13 -13.83
CA ILE A 248 -4.82 -9.13 -13.14
C ILE A 248 -5.64 -9.78 -12.02
#